data_dfabac43532b55df17c38ab5ae334622
#
_entry.id   dfabac43532b55df17c38ab5ae334622
#
_cell.length_a   1.000
_cell.length_b   1.000
_cell.length_c   1.000
_cell.angle_alpha   90.00
_cell.angle_beta   90.00
_cell.angle_gamma   90.00
#
_symmetry.space_group_name_H-M   'P 1'
#
loop_
_entity.id
_entity.type
_entity.pdbx_description
1 polymer ?
#
loop_
_entity_poly.entity_id
_entity_poly.type
_entity_poly.pdbx_seq_one_letter_code
_entity_poly.pdbx_strand_id
1 'polypeptide(L)'
;MCVKKILSLAASTIKLFIIFILCTFNSKAVENNIKHYSNDMGILSLMYHRFDEEKYPSTNIQMNIFIEQIKIIRELNYSFYNPKDLEKNFYIPKIKKKILITIDDAFSSFYNVAWPYLKKEKIPFILFVSTEAIGKQGYMTWDQIKTI
;
A
#
# COMPACT_ATOMS: atom_id res chain seq x y z
N MET A 1 -67.54 -5.41 -3.10
CA MET A 1 -66.29 -5.55 -3.90
C MET A 1 -65.19 -4.53 -3.50
N CYS A 2 -65.50 -3.42 -2.87
CA CYS A 2 -64.54 -2.38 -2.50
C CYS A 2 -63.63 -2.70 -1.29
N VAL A 3 -64.17 -3.31 -0.22
CA VAL A 3 -63.44 -3.58 1.05
C VAL A 3 -62.27 -4.56 0.88
N LYS A 4 -62.40 -5.61 0.02
CA LYS A 4 -61.32 -6.57 -0.22
C LYS A 4 -60.13 -5.94 -0.94
N LYS A 5 -60.35 -4.91 -1.77
CA LYS A 5 -59.29 -4.19 -2.51
C LYS A 5 -58.49 -3.28 -1.59
N ILE A 6 -59.14 -2.65 -0.63
CA ILE A 6 -58.48 -1.77 0.36
C ILE A 6 -57.61 -2.61 1.31
N LEU A 7 -58.09 -3.77 1.78
CA LEU A 7 -57.32 -4.68 2.65
C LEU A 7 -56.08 -5.26 1.94
N SER A 8 -56.13 -5.52 0.62
CA SER A 8 -55.01 -6.03 -0.14
C SER A 8 -53.95 -4.94 -0.40
N LEU A 9 -54.36 -3.67 -0.58
CA LEU A 9 -53.41 -2.55 -0.71
C LEU A 9 -52.72 -2.29 0.64
N ALA A 10 -53.44 -2.31 1.76
CA ALA A 10 -52.84 -2.11 3.08
C ALA A 10 -51.82 -3.22 3.43
N ALA A 11 -52.12 -4.47 3.09
CA ALA A 11 -51.21 -5.59 3.32
C ALA A 11 -49.95 -5.50 2.46
N SER A 12 -50.05 -4.96 1.23
CA SER A 12 -48.89 -4.74 0.33
C SER A 12 -47.98 -3.63 0.82
N THR A 13 -48.54 -2.51 1.31
CA THR A 13 -47.76 -1.40 1.84
C THR A 13 -47.05 -1.75 3.15
N ILE A 14 -47.69 -2.55 4.02
CA ILE A 14 -47.06 -3.04 5.25
C ILE A 14 -45.89 -3.99 4.94
N LYS A 15 -46.00 -4.87 3.95
CA LYS A 15 -44.89 -5.72 3.50
C LYS A 15 -43.72 -4.93 2.96
N LEU A 16 -43.97 -3.89 2.15
CA LEU A 16 -42.90 -3.03 1.64
C LEU A 16 -42.18 -2.28 2.78
N PHE A 17 -42.94 -1.81 3.79
CA PHE A 17 -42.36 -1.09 4.92
C PHE A 17 -41.52 -2.00 5.82
N ILE A 18 -41.91 -3.25 6.01
CA ILE A 18 -41.14 -4.26 6.76
C ILE A 18 -39.84 -4.60 6.01
N ILE A 19 -39.87 -4.76 4.69
CA ILE A 19 -38.68 -5.00 3.87
C ILE A 19 -37.71 -3.83 3.95
N PHE A 20 -38.20 -2.58 3.91
CA PHE A 20 -37.39 -1.40 4.03
C PHE A 20 -36.72 -1.31 5.42
N ILE A 21 -37.41 -1.59 6.50
CA ILE A 21 -36.86 -1.65 7.86
C ILE A 21 -35.79 -2.74 7.97
N LEU A 22 -36.02 -3.94 7.42
CA LEU A 22 -35.06 -5.04 7.43
C LEU A 22 -33.80 -4.71 6.63
N CYS A 23 -33.92 -4.00 5.51
CA CYS A 23 -32.75 -3.52 4.74
C CYS A 23 -31.93 -2.47 5.49
N THR A 24 -32.57 -1.56 6.24
CA THR A 24 -31.84 -0.55 7.03
C THR A 24 -31.16 -1.15 8.26
N PHE A 25 -31.72 -2.20 8.87
CA PHE A 25 -31.08 -2.92 9.96
C PHE A 25 -29.86 -3.71 9.48
N ASN A 26 -29.92 -4.32 8.29
CA ASN A 26 -28.76 -5.05 7.74
C ASN A 26 -27.59 -4.13 7.34
N SER A 27 -27.87 -2.92 6.89
CA SER A 27 -26.78 -1.95 6.55
C SER A 27 -26.01 -1.50 7.80
N LYS A 28 -26.67 -1.33 8.94
CA LYS A 28 -26.00 -1.00 10.21
C LYS A 28 -25.22 -2.18 10.80
N ALA A 29 -25.66 -3.43 10.57
CA ALA A 29 -24.95 -4.62 11.03
C ALA A 29 -23.63 -4.87 10.25
N VAL A 30 -23.57 -4.45 8.98
CA VAL A 30 -22.35 -4.53 8.16
C VAL A 30 -21.33 -3.47 8.59
N GLU A 31 -21.78 -2.28 8.97
CA GLU A 31 -20.89 -1.19 9.41
C GLU A 31 -20.21 -1.50 10.76
N ASN A 32 -20.87 -2.24 11.66
CA ASN A 32 -20.32 -2.60 12.97
C ASN A 32 -19.32 -3.78 12.93
N ASN A 33 -19.16 -4.47 11.80
CA ASN A 33 -18.21 -5.57 11.64
C ASN A 33 -16.93 -5.17 10.88
N ILE A 34 -16.78 -3.93 10.47
CA ILE A 34 -15.46 -3.41 10.05
C ILE A 34 -14.64 -3.28 11.33
N LYS A 35 -13.87 -4.33 11.66
CA LYS A 35 -12.79 -4.20 12.63
C LYS A 35 -11.97 -3.00 12.18
N HIS A 36 -12.04 -1.91 12.92
CA HIS A 36 -11.04 -0.86 12.84
C HIS A 36 -9.70 -1.54 13.17
N TYR A 37 -8.97 -1.94 12.14
CA TYR A 37 -7.58 -2.30 12.30
C TYR A 37 -6.90 -1.03 12.77
N SER A 38 -6.48 -1.03 14.04
CA SER A 38 -5.72 0.08 14.60
C SER A 38 -4.50 0.27 13.69
N ASN A 39 -4.34 1.47 13.14
CA ASN A 39 -3.18 1.84 12.33
C ASN A 39 -1.87 1.87 13.13
N ASP A 40 -1.93 1.49 14.40
CA ASP A 40 -0.80 1.48 15.33
C ASP A 40 0.07 0.23 15.18
N MET A 41 -0.49 -0.81 14.53
CA MET A 41 0.20 -2.07 14.26
C MET A 41 0.40 -2.22 12.76
N GLY A 42 1.61 -2.56 12.37
CA GLY A 42 1.95 -2.83 10.98
C GLY A 42 2.90 -1.81 10.34
N ILE A 43 3.32 -2.14 9.14
CA ILE A 43 4.26 -1.38 8.33
C ILE A 43 3.67 -1.30 6.93
N LEU A 44 3.51 -0.09 6.42
CA LEU A 44 3.10 0.11 5.03
C LEU A 44 4.33 -0.08 4.14
N SER A 45 4.29 -1.04 3.23
CA SER A 45 5.34 -1.22 2.22
C SER A 45 4.99 -0.46 0.94
N LEU A 46 5.96 0.33 0.44
CA LEU A 46 5.91 0.97 -0.86
C LEU A 46 6.94 0.28 -1.77
N MET A 47 6.46 -0.30 -2.85
CA MET A 47 7.24 -1.10 -3.78
C MET A 47 7.59 -0.30 -5.02
N TYR A 48 8.87 -0.36 -5.42
CA TYR A 48 9.40 0.29 -6.63
C TYR A 48 10.24 -0.70 -7.43
N HIS A 49 10.42 -0.43 -8.73
CA HIS A 49 11.23 -1.28 -9.61
C HIS A 49 12.26 -0.43 -10.38
N ARG A 50 11.78 0.42 -11.30
CA ARG A 50 12.58 1.20 -12.25
C ARG A 50 12.49 2.69 -11.97
N PHE A 51 13.50 3.44 -12.35
CA PHE A 51 13.57 4.88 -12.17
C PHE A 51 14.03 5.56 -13.47
N ASP A 52 13.25 6.56 -13.93
CA ASP A 52 13.51 7.31 -15.17
C ASP A 52 13.66 6.42 -16.44
N GLU A 53 12.93 5.31 -16.50
CA GLU A 53 12.88 4.41 -17.65
C GLU A 53 11.51 4.49 -18.35
N GLU A 54 11.23 5.52 -19.14
CA GLU A 54 9.93 5.79 -19.78
C GLU A 54 9.42 4.64 -20.65
N LYS A 55 10.31 3.80 -21.16
CA LYS A 55 9.96 2.61 -21.97
C LYS A 55 9.09 1.60 -21.19
N TYR A 56 9.11 1.63 -19.85
CA TYR A 56 8.44 0.65 -19.00
C TYR A 56 7.45 1.33 -18.03
N PRO A 57 6.40 1.99 -18.52
CA PRO A 57 5.56 2.88 -17.71
C PRO A 57 4.84 2.17 -16.54
N SER A 58 4.58 0.86 -16.64
CA SER A 58 3.88 0.09 -15.59
C SER A 58 4.76 -0.21 -14.36
N THR A 59 6.08 -0.16 -14.49
CA THR A 59 7.03 -0.49 -13.41
C THR A 59 8.01 0.66 -13.13
N ASN A 60 7.83 1.79 -13.82
CA ASN A 60 8.71 2.95 -13.74
C ASN A 60 8.10 4.07 -12.90
N ILE A 61 8.96 4.77 -12.16
CA ILE A 61 8.66 6.06 -11.55
C ILE A 61 9.71 7.08 -11.97
N GLN A 62 9.28 8.30 -12.24
CA GLN A 62 10.22 9.41 -12.46
C GLN A 62 10.86 9.80 -11.13
N MET A 63 12.16 10.09 -11.14
CA MET A 63 12.91 10.37 -9.91
C MET A 63 12.40 11.60 -9.16
N ASN A 64 11.95 12.64 -9.86
CA ASN A 64 11.34 13.82 -9.25
C ASN A 64 10.05 13.46 -8.48
N ILE A 65 9.20 12.55 -9.02
CA ILE A 65 7.99 12.07 -8.35
C ILE A 65 8.35 11.24 -7.11
N PHE A 66 9.37 10.39 -7.21
CA PHE A 66 9.87 9.63 -6.06
C PHE A 66 10.34 10.55 -4.93
N ILE A 67 11.10 11.61 -5.26
CA ILE A 67 11.56 12.60 -4.28
C ILE A 67 10.37 13.29 -3.59
N GLU A 68 9.35 13.69 -4.35
CA GLU A 68 8.14 14.31 -3.79
C GLU A 68 7.37 13.34 -2.88
N GLN A 69 7.28 12.06 -3.23
CA GLN A 69 6.68 11.04 -2.35
C GLN A 69 7.45 10.93 -1.02
N ILE A 70 8.78 10.89 -1.05
CA ILE A 70 9.62 10.88 0.16
C ILE A 70 9.37 12.13 1.03
N LYS A 71 9.23 13.29 0.41
CA LYS A 71 8.93 14.54 1.10
C LYS A 71 7.54 14.49 1.78
N ILE A 72 6.51 14.06 1.07
CA ILE A 72 5.15 13.90 1.61
C ILE A 72 5.15 12.91 2.80
N ILE A 73 5.86 11.81 2.70
CA ILE A 73 6.00 10.82 3.78
C ILE A 73 6.54 11.50 5.05
N ARG A 74 7.55 12.36 4.94
CA ARG A 74 8.13 13.11 6.05
C ARG A 74 7.18 14.17 6.62
N GLU A 75 6.51 14.92 5.74
CA GLU A 75 5.53 15.95 6.12
C GLU A 75 4.33 15.36 6.89
N LEU A 76 3.90 14.17 6.51
CA LEU A 76 2.86 13.41 7.21
C LEU A 76 3.36 12.73 8.51
N ASN A 77 4.59 13.03 8.94
CA ASN A 77 5.22 12.48 10.15
C ASN A 77 5.36 10.94 10.16
N TYR A 78 5.46 10.34 8.96
CA TYR A 78 5.89 8.95 8.85
C TYR A 78 7.40 8.84 8.98
N SER A 79 7.88 7.69 9.42
CA SER A 79 9.32 7.39 9.46
C SER A 79 9.63 6.13 8.66
N PHE A 80 10.84 6.07 8.10
CA PHE A 80 11.26 4.88 7.37
C PHE A 80 11.60 3.75 8.32
N TYR A 81 11.11 2.56 8.01
CA TYR A 81 11.37 1.36 8.78
C TYR A 81 12.68 0.73 8.36
N ASN A 82 13.56 0.46 9.33
CA ASN A 82 14.80 -0.27 9.04
C ASN A 82 14.52 -1.76 8.93
N PRO A 83 14.74 -2.41 7.78
CA PRO A 83 14.49 -3.83 7.60
C PRO A 83 15.23 -4.75 8.58
N LYS A 84 16.39 -4.33 9.09
CA LYS A 84 17.17 -5.07 10.10
C LYS A 84 16.42 -5.27 11.41
N ASP A 85 15.39 -4.45 11.67
CA ASP A 85 14.59 -4.53 12.89
C ASP A 85 13.32 -5.35 12.71
N LEU A 86 13.09 -5.96 11.53
CA LEU A 86 11.82 -6.60 11.17
C LEU A 86 11.48 -7.74 12.14
N GLU A 87 12.40 -8.67 12.38
CA GLU A 87 12.17 -9.82 13.27
C GLU A 87 11.89 -9.40 14.70
N LYS A 88 12.61 -8.39 15.20
CA LYS A 88 12.52 -7.93 16.59
C LYS A 88 11.26 -7.13 16.89
N ASN A 89 10.79 -6.36 15.92
CA ASN A 89 9.82 -5.30 16.16
C ASN A 89 8.54 -5.40 15.33
N PHE A 90 8.34 -6.47 14.56
CA PHE A 90 7.19 -6.57 13.64
C PHE A 90 5.85 -6.45 14.38
N TYR A 91 5.71 -7.15 15.50
CA TYR A 91 4.47 -7.21 16.29
C TYR A 91 4.34 -6.12 17.36
N ILE A 92 5.34 -5.24 17.49
CA ILE A 92 5.32 -4.18 18.49
C ILE A 92 4.55 -2.98 17.91
N PRO A 93 3.53 -2.45 18.62
CA PRO A 93 2.85 -1.23 18.25
C PRO A 93 3.83 -0.08 18.00
N LYS A 94 3.62 0.69 16.93
CA LYS A 94 4.51 1.78 16.55
C LYS A 94 3.95 3.11 17.04
N ILE A 95 4.73 3.87 17.75
CA ILE A 95 4.38 5.25 18.17
C ILE A 95 4.21 6.15 16.93
N LYS A 96 5.02 5.91 15.91
CA LYS A 96 4.92 6.58 14.60
C LYS A 96 4.59 5.57 13.52
N LYS A 97 3.76 5.99 12.56
CA LYS A 97 3.50 5.22 11.34
C LYS A 97 4.82 4.98 10.61
N LYS A 98 5.01 3.75 10.13
CA LYS A 98 6.24 3.28 9.49
C LYS A 98 6.02 2.94 8.03
N ILE A 99 6.95 3.38 7.19
CA ILE A 99 7.02 3.06 5.76
C ILE A 99 8.26 2.20 5.53
N LEU A 100 8.07 1.07 4.86
CA LEU A 100 9.14 0.24 4.33
C LEU A 100 9.24 0.49 2.83
N ILE A 101 10.43 0.86 2.37
CA ILE A 101 10.73 0.94 0.93
C ILE A 101 11.23 -0.42 0.46
N THR A 102 10.63 -0.95 -0.59
CA THR A 102 11.12 -2.15 -1.28
C THR A 102 11.42 -1.83 -2.73
N ILE A 103 12.51 -2.40 -3.23
CA ILE A 103 12.99 -2.26 -4.60
C ILE A 103 13.07 -3.66 -5.18
N ASP A 104 12.36 -3.91 -6.27
CA ASP A 104 12.27 -5.23 -6.85
C ASP A 104 13.15 -5.36 -8.09
N ASP A 105 13.58 -6.59 -8.38
CA ASP A 105 14.30 -7.04 -9.58
C ASP A 105 15.74 -6.54 -9.74
N ALA A 106 16.23 -5.61 -8.94
CA ALA A 106 17.58 -5.07 -9.07
C ALA A 106 17.90 -4.50 -10.48
N PHE A 107 17.00 -3.65 -11.02
CA PHE A 107 17.28 -2.94 -12.28
C PHE A 107 18.44 -1.95 -12.13
N SER A 108 19.22 -1.76 -13.22
CA SER A 108 20.35 -0.83 -13.23
C SER A 108 19.95 0.63 -12.99
N SER A 109 18.71 1.01 -13.36
CA SER A 109 18.18 2.35 -13.10
C SER A 109 18.04 2.64 -11.60
N PHE A 110 17.71 1.65 -10.78
CA PHE A 110 17.73 1.83 -9.33
C PHE A 110 19.13 2.23 -8.83
N TYR A 111 20.15 1.49 -9.22
CA TYR A 111 21.54 1.77 -8.81
C TYR A 111 22.03 3.14 -9.27
N ASN A 112 21.75 3.47 -10.55
CA ASN A 112 22.28 4.67 -11.17
C ASN A 112 21.52 5.95 -10.76
N VAL A 113 20.20 5.84 -10.49
CA VAL A 113 19.31 7.00 -10.30
C VAL A 113 18.86 7.13 -8.85
N ALA A 114 18.24 6.11 -8.27
CA ALA A 114 17.60 6.23 -6.96
C ALA A 114 18.54 5.93 -5.77
N TRP A 115 19.47 4.98 -5.92
CA TRP A 115 20.42 4.62 -4.86
C TRP A 115 21.25 5.78 -4.33
N PRO A 116 21.86 6.67 -5.17
CA PRO A 116 22.59 7.82 -4.68
C PRO A 116 21.77 8.73 -3.76
N TYR A 117 20.49 8.93 -4.09
CA TYR A 117 19.58 9.71 -3.27
C TYR A 117 19.25 9.01 -1.95
N LEU A 118 18.85 7.73 -1.99
CA LEU A 118 18.53 6.94 -0.79
C LEU A 118 19.72 6.89 0.18
N LYS A 119 20.93 6.71 -0.36
CA LYS A 119 22.18 6.72 0.42
C LYS A 119 22.43 8.07 1.09
N LYS A 120 22.31 9.17 0.35
CA LYS A 120 22.47 10.54 0.87
C LYS A 120 21.44 10.82 1.98
N GLU A 121 20.21 10.48 1.76
CA GLU A 121 19.09 10.72 2.69
C GLU A 121 19.02 9.69 3.84
N LYS A 122 19.90 8.69 3.84
CA LYS A 122 19.95 7.59 4.82
C LYS A 122 18.61 6.86 4.96
N ILE A 123 17.92 6.67 3.83
CA ILE A 123 16.64 5.98 3.79
C ILE A 123 16.88 4.48 3.65
N PRO A 124 16.47 3.65 4.62
CA PRO A 124 16.61 2.21 4.55
C PRO A 124 15.61 1.61 3.56
N PHE A 125 15.98 0.51 2.93
CA PHE A 125 15.16 -0.22 1.98
C PHE A 125 15.51 -1.71 1.96
N ILE A 126 14.67 -2.52 1.32
CA ILE A 126 14.99 -3.91 0.92
C ILE A 126 15.18 -3.93 -0.59
N LEU A 127 16.24 -4.58 -1.06
CA LEU A 127 16.40 -4.92 -2.47
C LEU A 127 16.07 -6.41 -2.65
N PHE A 128 15.01 -6.70 -3.42
CA PHE A 128 14.69 -8.04 -3.88
C PHE A 128 15.37 -8.29 -5.22
N VAL A 129 16.14 -9.36 -5.30
CA VAL A 129 17.05 -9.62 -6.42
C VAL A 129 16.54 -10.78 -7.25
N SER A 130 16.24 -10.52 -8.53
CA SER A 130 16.01 -11.56 -9.53
C SER A 130 17.33 -12.13 -9.99
N THR A 131 17.84 -13.14 -9.27
CA THR A 131 19.22 -13.63 -9.42
C THR A 131 19.57 -14.09 -10.83
N GLU A 132 18.62 -14.65 -11.58
CA GLU A 132 18.83 -15.07 -12.97
C GLU A 132 19.10 -13.86 -13.92
N ALA A 133 18.62 -12.67 -13.57
CA ALA A 133 18.74 -11.48 -14.40
C ALA A 133 20.02 -10.69 -14.14
N ILE A 134 20.70 -10.90 -13.01
CA ILE A 134 21.89 -10.14 -12.62
C ILE A 134 22.99 -10.23 -13.68
N GLY A 135 23.55 -9.08 -14.03
CA GLY A 135 24.59 -8.95 -15.05
C GLY A 135 24.05 -8.91 -16.49
N LYS A 136 22.77 -9.17 -16.73
CA LYS A 136 22.14 -8.97 -18.04
C LYS A 136 21.89 -7.48 -18.30
N GLN A 137 21.69 -7.11 -19.55
CA GLN A 137 21.40 -5.73 -19.94
C GLN A 137 20.17 -5.19 -19.20
N GLY A 138 20.30 -4.02 -18.58
CA GLY A 138 19.24 -3.35 -17.81
C GLY A 138 19.14 -3.77 -16.34
N TYR A 139 19.97 -4.71 -15.89
CA TYR A 139 20.05 -5.15 -14.50
C TYR A 139 21.39 -4.80 -13.86
N MET A 140 21.43 -4.76 -12.54
CA MET A 140 22.64 -4.55 -11.76
C MET A 140 23.59 -5.72 -11.92
N THR A 141 24.88 -5.47 -11.65
CA THR A 141 25.89 -6.51 -11.47
C THR A 141 25.97 -6.95 -10.01
N TRP A 142 26.55 -8.12 -9.73
CA TRP A 142 26.82 -8.57 -8.36
C TRP A 142 27.71 -7.59 -7.59
N ASP A 143 28.67 -6.95 -8.27
CA ASP A 143 29.54 -5.96 -7.61
C ASP A 143 28.76 -4.69 -7.22
N GLN A 144 27.83 -4.24 -8.04
CA GLN A 144 26.93 -3.14 -7.68
C GLN A 144 26.05 -3.51 -6.48
N ILE A 145 25.49 -4.73 -6.44
CA ILE A 145 24.68 -5.21 -5.33
C ILE A 145 25.48 -5.25 -4.02
N LYS A 146 26.74 -5.67 -4.05
CA LYS A 146 27.62 -5.70 -2.87
C LYS A 146 27.96 -4.31 -2.32
N THR A 147 27.80 -3.24 -3.10
CA THR A 147 28.08 -1.85 -2.65
C THR A 147 26.90 -1.18 -1.95
N ILE A 148 25.74 -1.78 -1.99
CA ILE A 148 24.51 -1.29 -1.36
C ILE A 148 24.44 -1.76 0.09
#